data_60cd45f72494ae1a9360c6ecf7255094
#
_entry.id   60cd45f72494ae1a9360c6ecf7255094
#
_cell.length_a   1.000
_cell.length_b   1.000
_cell.length_c   1.000
_cell.angle_alpha   90.00
_cell.angle_beta   90.00
_cell.angle_gamma   90.00
#
_symmetry.space_group_name_H-M   'P 1'
#
loop_
_entity.id
_entity.type
_entity.pdbx_description
1 polymer ?
#
loop_
_entity_poly.entity_id
_entity_poly.type
_entity_poly.pdbx_seq_one_letter_code
_entity_poly.pdbx_strand_id
1 'polypeptide(L)'
;MDLGEDVSSMFGKRSKTSSNSTVNRSRTKGMEEAPTSFNQKKCTAWFRQYSTPSNTDTIGPEGVEMFCRDLNVEPENIALLVLSWKMGAKQMGFFTLQEWLLGLTDLQCDSLAKLQGKLNYLHSLLLDSSHFKSIYRYAFDFSKDKDQRSLDVETAKAMLGLLLGRQWSLLNSFFQFLDQSRYRVLNKDQWCNVLEFSRAVDVDLKNYDVDGAWPVMLDEFVEWLKVTRGESNIQ
;
A
#
# COMPACT_ATOMS: atom_id res chain seq x y z
N MET A 1 -3.93 -41.71 -39.64
CA MET A 1 -4.64 -42.84 -39.07
C MET A 1 -5.37 -42.26 -37.87
N ASP A 2 -6.46 -41.77 -38.08
CA ASP A 2 -7.74 -42.26 -38.60
C ASP A 2 -8.65 -42.71 -37.44
N LEU A 3 -9.77 -41.99 -37.42
CA LEU A 3 -11.16 -42.38 -37.20
C LEU A 3 -11.54 -42.57 -35.71
N GLY A 4 -12.59 -42.10 -35.17
CA GLY A 4 -13.83 -41.60 -35.77
C GLY A 4 -14.98 -41.99 -34.87
N GLU A 5 -15.94 -41.09 -34.80
CA GLU A 5 -17.39 -41.29 -34.77
C GLU A 5 -18.01 -42.05 -33.58
N ASP A 6 -18.92 -41.45 -32.88
CA ASP A 6 -20.32 -41.02 -33.12
C ASP A 6 -21.31 -42.15 -32.83
N VAL A 7 -22.43 -41.82 -32.25
CA VAL A 7 -23.82 -42.29 -32.41
C VAL A 7 -24.57 -42.22 -31.08
N SER A 8 -25.33 -41.25 -30.77
CA SER A 8 -26.71 -40.91 -31.09
C SER A 8 -27.77 -41.98 -30.84
N SER A 9 -28.68 -41.58 -30.00
CA SER A 9 -30.16 -41.81 -30.00
C SER A 9 -30.74 -43.19 -29.70
N MET A 10 -31.71 -43.27 -28.81
CA MET A 10 -33.11 -43.55 -29.15
C MET A 10 -34.03 -43.63 -27.91
N PHE A 11 -35.01 -42.85 -27.94
CA PHE A 11 -36.43 -42.96 -27.61
C PHE A 11 -36.95 -44.15 -26.75
N GLY A 12 -37.80 -43.83 -25.77
CA GLY A 12 -38.78 -44.71 -25.19
C GLY A 12 -39.81 -43.97 -24.29
N LYS A 13 -41.04 -43.93 -24.73
CA LYS A 13 -42.18 -43.17 -24.19
C LYS A 13 -42.95 -43.93 -23.09
N ARG A 14 -43.56 -43.12 -22.17
CA ARG A 14 -44.86 -43.27 -21.46
C ARG A 14 -45.02 -44.25 -20.30
N SER A 15 -45.42 -43.78 -19.12
CA SER A 15 -46.85 -43.74 -18.73
C SER A 15 -47.05 -43.04 -17.40
N LYS A 16 -48.24 -42.43 -17.24
CA LYS A 16 -48.75 -41.68 -16.09
C LYS A 16 -49.18 -42.62 -14.97
N THR A 17 -48.86 -42.28 -13.73
CA THR A 17 -49.79 -42.53 -12.60
C THR A 17 -49.59 -41.42 -11.56
N SER A 18 -50.74 -40.90 -11.16
CA SER A 18 -50.96 -39.86 -10.16
C SER A 18 -50.85 -40.44 -8.76
N SER A 19 -50.09 -39.78 -7.88
CA SER A 19 -50.33 -39.84 -6.46
C SER A 19 -49.81 -38.59 -5.76
N ASN A 20 -50.78 -37.88 -5.17
CA ASN A 20 -50.59 -36.78 -4.28
C ASN A 20 -49.72 -37.15 -3.08
N SER A 21 -48.65 -36.45 -2.83
CA SER A 21 -48.09 -36.34 -1.51
C SER A 21 -47.51 -34.94 -1.33
N THR A 22 -48.09 -34.25 -0.40
CA THR A 22 -47.75 -32.93 0.10
C THR A 22 -46.32 -32.95 0.64
N VAL A 23 -45.34 -32.41 -0.11
CA VAL A 23 -43.98 -32.18 0.37
C VAL A 23 -43.84 -30.72 0.73
N ASN A 24 -43.71 -30.48 2.02
CA ASN A 24 -43.32 -29.24 2.64
C ASN A 24 -42.00 -28.76 1.97
N ARG A 25 -42.12 -27.75 1.13
CA ARG A 25 -41.00 -27.02 0.57
C ARG A 25 -40.46 -26.05 1.61
N SER A 26 -39.56 -26.49 2.46
CA SER A 26 -38.70 -25.58 3.22
C SER A 26 -37.92 -24.71 2.22
N ARG A 27 -38.41 -23.50 2.09
CA ARG A 27 -37.74 -22.43 1.35
C ARG A 27 -36.58 -21.99 2.22
N THR A 28 -35.37 -22.52 2.04
CA THR A 28 -34.16 -21.88 2.47
C THR A 28 -34.01 -20.62 1.64
N LYS A 29 -34.56 -19.53 2.18
CA LYS A 29 -34.18 -18.18 1.78
C LYS A 29 -32.70 -18.06 2.04
N GLY A 30 -31.89 -18.04 0.97
CA GLY A 30 -30.59 -17.41 1.01
C GLY A 30 -30.83 -15.97 1.43
N MET A 31 -30.52 -15.65 2.67
CA MET A 31 -30.38 -14.26 3.12
C MET A 31 -29.12 -13.76 2.39
N GLU A 32 -29.29 -13.02 1.29
CA GLU A 32 -28.35 -11.99 0.92
C GLU A 32 -28.34 -11.04 2.13
N GLU A 33 -27.26 -11.12 2.92
CA GLU A 33 -26.98 -10.12 3.95
C GLU A 33 -26.88 -8.78 3.22
N ALA A 34 -27.85 -7.91 3.46
CA ALA A 34 -27.77 -6.51 3.07
C ALA A 34 -26.40 -5.97 3.56
N PRO A 35 -25.71 -5.11 2.78
CA PRO A 35 -24.41 -4.58 3.19
C PRO A 35 -24.59 -3.91 4.56
N THR A 36 -24.06 -4.56 5.59
CA THR A 36 -24.16 -4.06 6.97
C THR A 36 -23.43 -2.72 7.01
N SER A 37 -24.18 -1.65 7.30
CA SER A 37 -23.63 -0.31 7.49
C SER A 37 -22.49 -0.34 8.53
N PHE A 38 -21.52 0.56 8.38
CA PHE A 38 -20.40 0.70 9.33
C PHE A 38 -20.92 0.86 10.77
N ASN A 39 -20.35 0.11 11.69
CA ASN A 39 -20.69 0.13 13.10
C ASN A 39 -19.52 0.63 13.94
N GLN A 40 -19.60 1.89 14.39
CA GLN A 40 -18.53 2.53 15.15
C GLN A 40 -18.22 1.82 16.47
N LYS A 41 -19.24 1.29 17.18
CA LYS A 41 -19.02 0.55 18.45
C LYS A 41 -18.22 -0.72 18.20
N LYS A 42 -18.53 -1.44 17.12
CA LYS A 42 -17.81 -2.65 16.72
C LYS A 42 -16.38 -2.30 16.32
N CYS A 43 -16.18 -1.24 15.55
CA CYS A 43 -14.86 -0.74 15.15
C CYS A 43 -14.01 -0.34 16.37
N THR A 44 -14.60 0.36 17.35
CA THR A 44 -13.94 0.71 18.62
C THR A 44 -13.57 -0.53 19.44
N ALA A 45 -14.47 -1.52 19.53
CA ALA A 45 -14.19 -2.77 20.23
C ALA A 45 -13.05 -3.56 19.55
N TRP A 46 -12.98 -3.52 18.22
CA TRP A 46 -11.89 -4.12 17.44
C TRP A 46 -10.56 -3.40 17.70
N PHE A 47 -10.51 -2.08 17.71
CA PHE A 47 -9.33 -1.28 18.07
C PHE A 47 -8.74 -1.71 19.43
N ARG A 48 -9.61 -1.88 20.43
CA ARG A 48 -9.21 -2.24 21.81
C ARG A 48 -8.56 -3.62 21.93
N GLN A 49 -8.66 -4.48 20.94
CA GLN A 49 -7.95 -5.77 20.93
C GLN A 49 -6.44 -5.60 20.76
N TYR A 50 -6.01 -4.48 20.20
CA TYR A 50 -4.60 -4.16 19.93
C TYR A 50 -4.04 -3.08 20.87
N SER A 51 -4.89 -2.44 21.67
CA SER A 51 -4.46 -1.45 22.66
C SER A 51 -4.16 -2.14 24.00
N THR A 52 -3.33 -1.48 24.83
CA THR A 52 -3.00 -2.00 26.17
C THR A 52 -4.04 -1.56 27.19
N PRO A 53 -4.24 -2.31 28.32
CA PRO A 53 -5.14 -1.89 29.39
C PRO A 53 -4.78 -0.54 30.02
N SER A 54 -3.50 -0.17 30.00
CA SER A 54 -3.00 1.11 30.50
C SER A 54 -3.20 2.28 29.54
N ASN A 55 -3.41 1.99 28.24
CA ASN A 55 -3.64 3.01 27.22
C ASN A 55 -4.64 2.48 26.19
N THR A 56 -5.92 2.71 26.46
CA THR A 56 -7.03 2.22 25.62
C THR A 56 -7.30 3.07 24.37
N ASP A 57 -6.63 4.21 24.25
CA ASP A 57 -6.86 5.18 23.16
C ASP A 57 -5.72 5.21 22.13
N THR A 58 -4.69 4.37 22.34
CA THR A 58 -3.55 4.26 21.42
C THR A 58 -3.15 2.79 21.26
N ILE A 59 -2.93 2.37 20.03
CA ILE A 59 -2.22 1.15 19.66
C ILE A 59 -0.75 1.54 19.52
N GLY A 60 0.14 0.86 20.23
CA GLY A 60 1.61 1.02 20.11
C GLY A 60 2.21 -0.04 19.18
N PRO A 61 3.57 -0.08 19.08
CA PRO A 61 4.27 -0.94 18.13
C PRO A 61 3.89 -2.43 18.24
N GLU A 62 3.83 -2.99 19.42
CA GLU A 62 3.41 -4.39 19.64
C GLU A 62 1.98 -4.66 19.15
N GLY A 63 1.07 -3.72 19.41
CA GLY A 63 -0.31 -3.81 18.94
C GLY A 63 -0.42 -3.67 17.41
N VAL A 64 0.42 -2.84 16.79
CA VAL A 64 0.51 -2.72 15.33
C VAL A 64 1.04 -4.03 14.71
N GLU A 65 2.04 -4.66 15.31
CA GLU A 65 2.54 -5.97 14.86
C GLU A 65 1.46 -7.06 14.95
N MET A 66 0.71 -7.09 16.07
CA MET A 66 -0.42 -8.01 16.22
C MET A 66 -1.50 -7.75 15.13
N PHE A 67 -1.83 -6.50 14.90
CA PHE A 67 -2.79 -6.10 13.85
C PHE A 67 -2.31 -6.52 12.46
N CYS A 68 -1.04 -6.30 12.12
CA CYS A 68 -0.46 -6.72 10.84
C CYS A 68 -0.52 -8.25 10.67
N ARG A 69 -0.19 -9.00 11.73
CA ARG A 69 -0.28 -10.46 11.73
C ARG A 69 -1.71 -10.95 11.48
N ASP A 70 -2.69 -10.36 12.16
CA ASP A 70 -4.10 -10.73 11.98
C ASP A 70 -4.60 -10.36 10.57
N LEU A 71 -4.12 -9.22 10.04
CA LEU A 71 -4.44 -8.76 8.69
C LEU A 71 -3.75 -9.63 7.61
N ASN A 72 -2.77 -10.43 8.01
CA ASN A 72 -1.91 -11.24 7.15
C ASN A 72 -1.09 -10.38 6.17
N VAL A 73 -0.51 -9.31 6.69
CA VAL A 73 0.44 -8.43 5.98
C VAL A 73 1.67 -8.19 6.84
N GLU A 74 2.83 -8.02 6.21
CA GLU A 74 4.03 -7.60 6.92
C GLU A 74 3.92 -6.11 7.33
N PRO A 75 4.57 -5.70 8.44
CA PRO A 75 4.57 -4.28 8.87
C PRO A 75 5.11 -3.32 7.81
N GLU A 76 6.04 -3.77 6.97
CA GLU A 76 6.64 -3.03 5.87
C GLU A 76 5.80 -3.09 4.59
N ASN A 77 4.59 -3.65 4.65
CA ASN A 77 3.74 -3.72 3.47
C ASN A 77 3.20 -2.35 3.07
N ILE A 78 3.28 -2.02 1.79
CA ILE A 78 2.80 -0.74 1.27
C ILE A 78 1.30 -0.49 1.53
N ALA A 79 0.50 -1.55 1.65
CA ALA A 79 -0.92 -1.42 2.01
C ALA A 79 -1.10 -0.82 3.41
N LEU A 80 -0.16 -1.10 4.35
CA LEU A 80 -0.20 -0.50 5.68
C LEU A 80 0.12 0.99 5.64
N LEU A 81 1.08 1.42 4.80
CA LEU A 81 1.36 2.84 4.57
C LEU A 81 0.13 3.56 3.99
N VAL A 82 -0.53 2.96 3.01
CA VAL A 82 -1.75 3.52 2.40
C VAL A 82 -2.90 3.58 3.41
N LEU A 83 -3.05 2.55 4.24
CA LEU A 83 -4.01 2.53 5.33
C LEU A 83 -3.72 3.63 6.36
N SER A 84 -2.46 3.78 6.77
CA SER A 84 -2.01 4.85 7.67
C SER A 84 -2.32 6.24 7.09
N TRP A 85 -2.09 6.42 5.79
CA TRP A 85 -2.47 7.64 5.09
C TRP A 85 -3.98 7.89 5.12
N LYS A 86 -4.81 6.87 4.90
CA LYS A 86 -6.27 6.94 5.01
C LYS A 86 -6.75 7.30 6.43
N MET A 87 -6.06 6.79 7.44
CA MET A 87 -6.30 7.12 8.85
C MET A 87 -5.83 8.54 9.22
N GLY A 88 -4.94 9.14 8.42
CA GLY A 88 -4.25 10.37 8.79
C GLY A 88 -3.33 10.18 9.99
N ALA A 89 -2.78 8.96 10.16
CA ALA A 89 -1.87 8.62 11.24
C ALA A 89 -0.62 9.52 11.22
N LYS A 90 -0.19 9.97 12.39
CA LYS A 90 0.85 11.00 12.52
C LYS A 90 2.23 10.43 12.83
N GLN A 91 2.28 9.22 13.33
CA GLN A 91 3.52 8.60 13.79
C GLN A 91 3.55 7.13 13.42
N MET A 92 4.65 6.70 12.79
CA MET A 92 4.88 5.30 12.44
C MET A 92 4.91 4.43 13.70
N GLY A 93 4.27 3.27 13.64
CA GLY A 93 4.16 2.33 14.76
C GLY A 93 3.09 2.68 15.80
N PHE A 94 2.30 3.73 15.59
CA PHE A 94 1.24 4.14 16.50
C PHE A 94 -0.05 4.50 15.76
N PHE A 95 -1.19 4.11 16.33
CA PHE A 95 -2.51 4.55 15.89
C PHE A 95 -3.32 5.01 17.10
N THR A 96 -3.86 6.22 17.03
CA THR A 96 -4.86 6.68 18.00
C THR A 96 -6.25 6.15 17.60
N LEU A 97 -7.15 6.03 18.58
CA LEU A 97 -8.53 5.65 18.31
C LEU A 97 -9.22 6.61 17.31
N GLN A 98 -8.85 7.88 17.36
CA GLN A 98 -9.42 8.90 16.47
C GLN A 98 -8.97 8.71 15.01
N GLU A 99 -7.67 8.45 14.79
CA GLU A 99 -7.11 8.13 13.47
C GLU A 99 -7.73 6.83 12.91
N TRP A 100 -7.81 5.79 13.75
CA TRP A 100 -8.43 4.52 13.40
C TRP A 100 -9.88 4.69 12.94
N LEU A 101 -10.70 5.38 13.73
CA LEU A 101 -12.10 5.62 13.38
C LEU A 101 -12.23 6.47 12.12
N LEU A 102 -11.36 7.48 11.91
CA LEU A 102 -11.37 8.30 10.71
C LEU A 102 -11.18 7.45 9.44
N GLY A 103 -10.10 6.69 9.37
CA GLY A 103 -9.77 5.90 8.19
C GLY A 103 -10.72 4.74 7.95
N LEU A 104 -11.11 4.03 9.01
CA LEU A 104 -11.99 2.86 8.86
C LEU A 104 -13.46 3.22 8.62
N THR A 105 -13.90 4.42 9.02
CA THR A 105 -15.21 4.96 8.60
C THR A 105 -15.19 5.29 7.11
N ASP A 106 -14.14 5.94 6.59
CA ASP A 106 -13.99 6.23 5.15
C ASP A 106 -14.00 4.93 4.33
N LEU A 107 -13.32 3.90 4.81
CA LEU A 107 -13.26 2.58 4.17
C LEU A 107 -14.51 1.72 4.40
N GLN A 108 -15.43 2.12 5.29
CA GLN A 108 -16.59 1.35 5.72
C GLN A 108 -16.22 -0.02 6.32
N CYS A 109 -15.06 -0.09 7.02
CA CYS A 109 -14.51 -1.29 7.62
C CYS A 109 -14.62 -1.25 9.15
N ASP A 110 -15.49 -2.05 9.73
CA ASP A 110 -15.67 -2.20 11.19
C ASP A 110 -15.16 -3.54 11.73
N SER A 111 -14.43 -4.29 10.91
CA SER A 111 -13.86 -5.60 11.25
C SER A 111 -12.67 -5.96 10.36
N LEU A 112 -11.85 -6.88 10.85
CA LEU A 112 -10.70 -7.42 10.14
C LEU A 112 -11.08 -7.97 8.76
N ALA A 113 -12.13 -8.79 8.68
CA ALA A 113 -12.55 -9.41 7.42
C ALA A 113 -12.95 -8.38 6.36
N LYS A 114 -13.64 -7.27 6.76
CA LYS A 114 -13.95 -6.18 5.83
C LYS A 114 -12.70 -5.47 5.35
N LEU A 115 -11.72 -5.26 6.22
CA LEU A 115 -10.45 -4.60 5.83
C LEU A 115 -9.61 -5.51 4.94
N GLN A 116 -9.54 -6.82 5.22
CA GLN A 116 -8.88 -7.79 4.33
C GLN A 116 -9.46 -7.72 2.91
N GLY A 117 -10.78 -7.61 2.78
CA GLY A 117 -11.44 -7.43 1.49
C GLY A 117 -11.12 -6.09 0.79
N LYS A 118 -10.55 -5.12 1.50
CA LYS A 118 -10.16 -3.80 0.96
C LYS A 118 -8.67 -3.68 0.60
N LEU A 119 -7.84 -4.67 0.89
CA LEU A 119 -6.40 -4.59 0.60
C LEU A 119 -6.11 -4.29 -0.87
N ASN A 120 -6.80 -4.95 -1.80
CA ASN A 120 -6.65 -4.68 -3.24
C ASN A 120 -7.07 -3.25 -3.60
N TYR A 121 -8.10 -2.71 -2.97
CA TYR A 121 -8.49 -1.30 -3.15
C TYR A 121 -7.40 -0.35 -2.64
N LEU A 122 -6.79 -0.62 -1.47
CA LEU A 122 -5.67 0.19 -0.97
C LEU A 122 -4.50 0.17 -1.95
N HIS A 123 -4.15 -0.99 -2.49
CA HIS A 123 -3.12 -1.08 -3.55
C HIS A 123 -3.49 -0.30 -4.81
N SER A 124 -4.76 -0.32 -5.23
CA SER A 124 -5.20 0.39 -6.43
C SER A 124 -5.07 1.92 -6.32
N LEU A 125 -5.11 2.47 -5.11
CA LEU A 125 -4.89 3.91 -4.90
C LEU A 125 -3.50 4.38 -5.32
N LEU A 126 -2.51 3.49 -5.31
CA LEU A 126 -1.14 3.79 -5.75
C LEU A 126 -1.02 3.90 -7.29
N LEU A 127 -2.00 3.44 -8.03
CA LEU A 127 -2.04 3.55 -9.50
C LEU A 127 -2.52 4.94 -9.96
N ASP A 128 -3.24 5.65 -9.11
CA ASP A 128 -3.64 7.03 -9.38
C ASP A 128 -2.50 7.99 -9.03
N SER A 129 -2.10 8.82 -10.00
CA SER A 129 -0.95 9.72 -9.85
C SER A 129 -1.13 10.75 -8.73
N SER A 130 -2.34 11.23 -8.50
CA SER A 130 -2.63 12.23 -7.46
C SER A 130 -2.59 11.62 -6.07
N HIS A 131 -3.19 10.45 -5.90
CA HIS A 131 -3.12 9.68 -4.66
C HIS A 131 -1.69 9.27 -4.36
N PHE A 132 -0.96 8.74 -5.35
CA PHE A 132 0.45 8.36 -5.17
C PHE A 132 1.29 9.54 -4.69
N LYS A 133 1.16 10.73 -5.33
CA LYS A 133 1.89 11.94 -4.92
C LYS A 133 1.52 12.37 -3.49
N SER A 134 0.26 12.24 -3.10
CA SER A 134 -0.20 12.52 -1.74
C SER A 134 0.36 11.53 -0.72
N ILE A 135 0.31 10.23 -1.01
CA ILE A 135 0.86 9.16 -0.17
C ILE A 135 2.38 9.31 -0.02
N TYR A 136 3.09 9.61 -1.12
CA TYR A 136 4.54 9.83 -1.12
C TYR A 136 4.95 11.00 -0.21
N ARG A 137 4.22 12.13 -0.28
CA ARG A 137 4.46 13.29 0.59
C ARG A 137 4.13 13.00 2.05
N TYR A 138 3.04 12.26 2.28
CA TYR A 138 2.65 11.82 3.61
C TYR A 138 3.70 10.91 4.24
N ALA A 139 4.28 9.99 3.47
CA ALA A 139 5.29 9.04 3.94
C ALA A 139 6.48 9.73 4.61
N PHE A 140 6.91 10.89 4.11
CA PHE A 140 7.97 11.70 4.75
C PHE A 140 7.60 12.12 6.17
N ASP A 141 6.42 12.75 6.32
CA ASP A 141 5.99 13.28 7.62
C ASP A 141 5.65 12.16 8.62
N PHE A 142 5.16 11.02 8.11
CA PHE A 142 4.80 9.84 8.90
C PHE A 142 6.02 9.06 9.42
N SER A 143 7.11 9.02 8.65
CA SER A 143 8.30 8.22 8.97
C SER A 143 9.35 8.98 9.76
N LYS A 144 9.28 10.30 9.81
CA LYS A 144 10.24 11.10 10.60
C LYS A 144 9.89 11.10 12.09
N ASP A 145 10.88 11.22 12.93
CA ASP A 145 10.68 11.47 14.36
C ASP A 145 9.92 12.78 14.60
N LYS A 146 9.13 12.78 15.68
CA LYS A 146 8.17 13.86 15.97
C LYS A 146 8.80 15.25 15.97
N ASP A 147 10.01 15.37 16.48
CA ASP A 147 10.71 16.65 16.68
C ASP A 147 11.73 16.94 15.56
N GLN A 148 11.85 16.05 14.57
CA GLN A 148 12.78 16.22 13.47
C GLN A 148 12.12 16.92 12.27
N ARG A 149 12.95 17.70 11.53
CA ARG A 149 12.53 18.35 10.27
C ARG A 149 13.01 17.57 9.03
N SER A 150 13.83 16.57 9.24
CA SER A 150 14.45 15.77 8.19
C SER A 150 14.27 14.30 8.53
N LEU A 151 14.35 13.46 7.52
CA LEU A 151 14.32 12.01 7.63
C LEU A 151 15.76 11.49 7.55
N ASP A 152 16.16 10.58 8.45
CA ASP A 152 17.47 9.94 8.34
C ASP A 152 17.57 9.10 7.05
N VAL A 153 18.80 8.93 6.55
CA VAL A 153 19.03 8.30 5.24
C VAL A 153 18.56 6.84 5.22
N GLU A 154 18.72 6.08 6.30
CA GLU A 154 18.32 4.67 6.30
C GLU A 154 16.80 4.52 6.25
N THR A 155 16.08 5.31 7.05
CA THR A 155 14.61 5.37 6.98
C THR A 155 14.15 5.88 5.61
N ALA A 156 14.83 6.88 5.05
CA ALA A 156 14.52 7.40 3.71
C ALA A 156 14.70 6.32 2.64
N LYS A 157 15.79 5.55 2.67
CA LYS A 157 16.05 4.43 1.73
C LYS A 157 15.00 3.35 1.85
N ALA A 158 14.64 2.94 3.08
CA ALA A 158 13.60 1.94 3.29
C ALA A 158 12.26 2.39 2.69
N MET A 159 11.86 3.63 2.95
CA MET A 159 10.60 4.19 2.46
C MET A 159 10.61 4.43 0.94
N LEU A 160 11.73 4.90 0.38
CA LEU A 160 11.90 5.03 -1.08
C LEU A 160 11.86 3.66 -1.76
N GLY A 161 12.47 2.64 -1.15
CA GLY A 161 12.42 1.25 -1.62
C GLY A 161 10.98 0.74 -1.72
N LEU A 162 10.18 1.02 -0.70
CA LEU A 162 8.76 0.65 -0.64
C LEU A 162 7.94 1.36 -1.73
N LEU A 163 8.17 2.67 -1.95
CA LEU A 163 7.37 3.51 -2.83
C LEU A 163 7.84 3.46 -4.28
N LEU A 164 9.15 3.49 -4.53
CA LEU A 164 9.74 3.64 -5.87
C LEU A 164 10.45 2.39 -6.38
N GLY A 165 10.61 1.35 -5.56
CA GLY A 165 11.40 0.16 -5.88
C GLY A 165 11.01 -0.54 -7.18
N ARG A 166 9.74 -0.46 -7.57
CA ARG A 166 9.21 -1.03 -8.83
C ARG A 166 9.08 -0.01 -9.96
N GLN A 167 9.28 1.27 -9.68
CA GLN A 167 8.95 2.36 -10.62
C GLN A 167 10.19 3.12 -11.09
N TRP A 168 11.28 3.12 -10.32
CA TRP A 168 12.47 3.89 -10.61
C TRP A 168 13.71 3.00 -10.76
N SER A 169 14.16 2.82 -11.98
CA SER A 169 15.28 1.95 -12.32
C SER A 169 16.63 2.42 -11.76
N LEU A 170 16.79 3.72 -11.48
CA LEU A 170 18.00 4.29 -10.88
C LEU A 170 18.02 4.22 -9.35
N LEU A 171 16.98 3.69 -8.71
CA LEU A 171 16.85 3.70 -7.25
C LEU A 171 18.04 3.03 -6.54
N ASN A 172 18.48 1.88 -7.02
CA ASN A 172 19.63 1.18 -6.43
C ASN A 172 20.92 1.99 -6.56
N SER A 173 21.12 2.65 -7.69
CA SER A 173 22.27 3.56 -7.88
C SER A 173 22.16 4.77 -6.95
N PHE A 174 20.96 5.30 -6.74
CA PHE A 174 20.73 6.39 -5.80
C PHE A 174 21.04 5.97 -4.35
N PHE A 175 20.69 4.75 -3.95
CA PHE A 175 21.06 4.22 -2.64
C PHE A 175 22.57 4.09 -2.47
N GLN A 176 23.28 3.55 -3.48
CA GLN A 176 24.75 3.47 -3.47
C GLN A 176 25.41 4.85 -3.38
N PHE A 177 24.86 5.84 -4.10
CA PHE A 177 25.31 7.23 -3.98
C PHE A 177 25.10 7.77 -2.56
N LEU A 178 23.94 7.58 -1.95
CA LEU A 178 23.67 8.03 -0.58
C LEU A 178 24.63 7.39 0.43
N ASP A 179 24.94 6.09 0.28
CA ASP A 179 25.87 5.37 1.15
C ASP A 179 27.31 5.93 1.10
N GLN A 180 27.73 6.40 -0.07
CA GLN A 180 29.07 6.96 -0.32
C GLN A 180 29.12 8.47 -0.07
N SER A 181 27.96 9.13 0.01
CA SER A 181 27.86 10.58 0.13
C SER A 181 28.02 11.07 1.57
N ARG A 182 28.05 12.41 1.70
CA ARG A 182 28.00 13.10 3.01
C ARG A 182 26.60 13.22 3.59
N TYR A 183 25.56 12.89 2.84
CA TYR A 183 24.18 13.04 3.31
C TYR A 183 23.87 12.02 4.40
N ARG A 184 23.36 12.49 5.53
CA ARG A 184 22.90 11.65 6.66
C ARG A 184 21.41 11.79 6.89
N VAL A 185 20.82 12.83 6.33
CA VAL A 185 19.39 13.12 6.37
C VAL A 185 18.92 13.69 5.04
N LEU A 186 17.65 13.48 4.74
CA LEU A 186 16.93 14.15 3.65
C LEU A 186 15.91 15.11 4.23
N ASN A 187 15.90 16.35 3.75
CA ASN A 187 14.82 17.28 4.05
C ASN A 187 13.61 17.05 3.13
N LYS A 188 12.50 17.70 3.43
CA LYS A 188 11.25 17.52 2.68
C LYS A 188 11.33 17.96 1.22
N ASP A 189 12.12 18.98 0.92
CA ASP A 189 12.34 19.45 -0.44
C ASP A 189 13.12 18.39 -1.26
N GLN A 190 14.23 17.89 -0.73
CA GLN A 190 14.99 16.80 -1.34
C GLN A 190 14.11 15.57 -1.57
N TRP A 191 13.34 15.16 -0.56
CA TRP A 191 12.39 14.05 -0.66
C TRP A 191 11.40 14.23 -1.81
N CYS A 192 10.74 15.39 -1.88
CA CYS A 192 9.78 15.68 -2.94
C CYS A 192 10.42 15.69 -4.33
N ASN A 193 11.63 16.26 -4.43
CA ASN A 193 12.36 16.33 -5.70
C ASN A 193 12.88 14.96 -6.17
N VAL A 194 13.16 14.02 -5.29
CA VAL A 194 13.46 12.61 -5.69
C VAL A 194 12.29 12.02 -6.48
N LEU A 195 11.04 12.26 -6.08
CA LEU A 195 9.89 11.79 -6.86
C LEU A 195 9.80 12.45 -8.24
N GLU A 196 9.93 13.77 -8.29
CA GLU A 196 9.86 14.49 -9.57
C GLU A 196 11.01 14.06 -10.50
N PHE A 197 12.22 13.92 -9.96
CA PHE A 197 13.40 13.42 -10.69
C PHE A 197 13.17 11.99 -11.22
N SER A 198 12.64 11.09 -10.38
CA SER A 198 12.37 9.70 -10.77
C SER A 198 11.39 9.55 -11.94
N ARG A 199 10.58 10.57 -12.18
CA ARG A 199 9.58 10.62 -13.26
C ARG A 199 10.04 11.38 -14.49
N ALA A 200 10.88 12.39 -14.28
CA ALA A 200 11.28 13.33 -15.32
C ALA A 200 12.59 12.91 -16.01
N VAL A 201 13.51 12.28 -15.29
CA VAL A 201 14.85 12.00 -15.79
C VAL A 201 14.98 10.54 -16.23
N ASP A 202 15.36 10.35 -17.48
CA ASP A 202 15.58 9.04 -18.08
C ASP A 202 16.80 8.32 -17.51
N VAL A 203 16.81 7.00 -17.60
CA VAL A 203 17.90 6.17 -17.05
C VAL A 203 19.27 6.49 -17.66
N ASP A 204 19.31 6.94 -18.91
CA ASP A 204 20.53 7.32 -19.64
C ASP A 204 20.91 8.80 -19.46
N LEU A 205 20.18 9.55 -18.64
CA LEU A 205 20.40 10.95 -18.29
C LEU A 205 20.40 11.94 -19.47
N LYS A 206 19.99 11.53 -20.67
CA LYS A 206 20.04 12.41 -21.86
C LYS A 206 19.15 13.64 -21.77
N ASN A 207 18.06 13.51 -21.00
CA ASN A 207 17.10 14.58 -20.77
C ASN A 207 17.31 15.31 -19.44
N TYR A 208 18.47 15.06 -18.78
CA TYR A 208 18.80 15.80 -17.57
C TYR A 208 19.28 17.21 -17.92
N ASP A 209 18.61 18.20 -17.36
CA ASP A 209 18.94 19.61 -17.52
C ASP A 209 19.88 20.04 -16.37
N VAL A 210 21.13 20.37 -16.71
CA VAL A 210 22.16 20.81 -15.76
C VAL A 210 21.83 22.19 -15.18
N ASP A 211 21.13 23.04 -15.93
CA ASP A 211 20.67 24.36 -15.50
C ASP A 211 19.30 24.27 -14.82
N GLY A 212 18.75 23.08 -14.68
CA GLY A 212 17.48 22.81 -14.01
C GLY A 212 17.54 23.12 -12.52
N ALA A 213 16.41 23.47 -11.94
CA ALA A 213 16.30 23.83 -10.51
C ALA A 213 16.25 22.58 -9.59
N TRP A 214 17.16 21.62 -9.78
CA TRP A 214 17.26 20.46 -8.91
C TRP A 214 18.00 20.80 -7.61
N PRO A 215 17.67 20.14 -6.49
CA PRO A 215 18.51 20.19 -5.30
C PRO A 215 19.92 19.68 -5.60
N VAL A 216 20.94 20.32 -5.04
CA VAL A 216 22.37 19.96 -5.20
C VAL A 216 22.64 18.46 -5.01
N MET A 217 21.91 17.81 -4.12
CA MET A 217 22.01 16.36 -3.90
C MET A 217 21.73 15.56 -5.18
N LEU A 218 20.79 15.98 -6.01
CA LEU A 218 20.46 15.29 -7.26
C LEU A 218 21.47 15.60 -8.35
N ASP A 219 22.03 16.82 -8.39
CA ASP A 219 23.15 17.16 -9.28
C ASP A 219 24.38 16.32 -8.92
N GLU A 220 24.72 16.22 -7.64
CA GLU A 220 25.82 15.37 -7.16
C GLU A 220 25.58 13.88 -7.48
N PHE A 221 24.32 13.42 -7.41
CA PHE A 221 23.96 12.05 -7.81
C PHE A 221 24.19 11.81 -9.30
N VAL A 222 23.80 12.74 -10.15
CA VAL A 222 24.00 12.62 -11.61
C VAL A 222 25.48 12.59 -11.95
N GLU A 223 26.28 13.47 -11.36
CA GLU A 223 27.74 13.48 -11.57
C GLU A 223 28.38 12.17 -11.07
N TRP A 224 28.01 11.70 -9.88
CA TRP A 224 28.46 10.43 -9.34
C TRP A 224 28.09 9.26 -10.28
N LEU A 225 26.88 9.27 -10.83
CA LEU A 225 26.40 8.21 -11.73
C LEU A 225 27.16 8.19 -13.05
N LYS A 226 27.45 9.36 -13.66
CA LYS A 226 28.28 9.49 -14.86
C LYS A 226 29.69 8.95 -14.63
N VAL A 227 30.32 9.31 -13.52
CA VAL A 227 31.64 8.81 -13.14
C VAL A 227 31.64 7.30 -12.98
N THR A 228 30.65 6.76 -12.25
CA THR A 228 30.52 5.33 -11.98
C THR A 228 30.29 4.51 -13.25
N ARG A 229 29.66 5.08 -14.27
CA ARG A 229 29.43 4.46 -15.59
C ARG A 229 30.59 4.60 -16.54
N GLY A 230 31.65 5.32 -16.18
CA GLY A 230 32.76 5.63 -17.06
C GLY A 230 32.44 6.65 -18.17
N GLU A 231 31.32 7.38 -18.01
CA GLU A 231 30.87 8.44 -18.92
C GLU A 231 31.54 9.79 -18.59
N SER A 232 32.69 9.76 -17.89
CA SER A 232 33.45 10.96 -17.53
C SER A 232 33.93 11.67 -18.77
N ASN A 233 33.50 12.91 -18.93
CA ASN A 233 33.73 13.85 -20.01
C ASN A 233 35.07 13.67 -20.73
N ILE A 234 35.04 13.18 -21.98
CA ILE A 234 35.99 13.59 -22.99
C ILE A 234 35.51 14.98 -23.43
N GLN A 235 36.05 16.01 -22.79
CA GLN A 235 36.06 17.36 -23.36
C GLN A 235 37.25 17.47 -24.32
#